data_66ae1deae661ceb96779d33d2ebd5fe0
#
_entry.id   66ae1deae661ceb96779d33d2ebd5fe0
#
_cell.length_a   1.000
_cell.length_b   1.000
_cell.length_c   1.000
_cell.angle_alpha   90.00
_cell.angle_beta   90.00
_cell.angle_gamma   90.00
#
_symmetry.space_group_name_H-M   'P 1'
#
loop_
_entity.id
_entity.type
_entity.pdbx_description
1 polymer ?
#
loop_
_entity_poly.entity_id
_entity_poly.type
_entity_poly.pdbx_seq_one_letter_code
_entity_poly.pdbx_strand_id
1 'polypeptide(L)'
;MRSWRAGAWCTLTLGLLLGLATEGEAEAKECTNPLVNTCINSDTFWPNAGPQRFATISGTETVGEGQVGFGLVATYLSRPIVLRVASPGPGGSDQFVVNDQVTGNFLFAYGVTSRLQLDFALPVTFIQTGAGTSPLTGGAALHDTAVRDLRFGFAYQLVPRERISPDEQAKRSPHSWSLATRMMISAPTGDSGDFAGERSAVFAPSIAADYRYRIFFAGLDVGARLRPVTEFAGARVGSQITTGLGGGFDVIDRERLSVMAEARGYINFAEQHDTSQSAFGISSTPNGKSITPAEWLLALRTAPLLAGDVSFFGGGGGPIPIGDAAITVPRFRFVLGATYAPTARDSDGDGIIDKNDFCPNRAGTRTGERPGCPSDENEEKKP
;
A
#
# COMPACT_ATOMS: atom_id res chain seq x y z
N MET A 1 3.24 54.00 -9.08
CA MET A 1 4.57 53.51 -8.75
C MET A 1 4.56 52.90 -7.35
N ARG A 2 4.43 51.60 -7.21
CA ARG A 2 4.78 50.82 -6.01
C ARG A 2 5.15 49.41 -6.49
N SER A 3 6.44 49.15 -6.47
CA SER A 3 7.08 47.88 -6.82
C SER A 3 6.79 46.83 -5.76
N TRP A 4 6.24 45.71 -6.14
CA TRP A 4 6.17 44.52 -5.30
C TRP A 4 7.50 43.79 -5.34
N ARG A 5 8.14 43.68 -4.18
CA ARG A 5 9.26 42.75 -3.95
C ARG A 5 8.67 41.38 -3.54
N ALA A 6 8.56 40.49 -4.48
CA ALA A 6 8.34 39.05 -4.22
C ALA A 6 9.63 38.34 -4.63
N GLY A 7 10.37 37.85 -3.69
CA GLY A 7 11.56 37.07 -4.01
C GLY A 7 12.48 36.89 -2.82
N ALA A 8 12.19 35.96 -1.90
CA ALA A 8 13.20 35.49 -0.93
C ALA A 8 12.77 34.24 -0.11
N TRP A 9 11.74 33.48 -0.49
CA TRP A 9 11.30 32.34 0.36
C TRP A 9 11.39 30.96 -0.31
N CYS A 10 11.90 30.88 -1.56
CA CYS A 10 11.92 29.60 -2.30
C CYS A 10 13.28 28.88 -2.28
N THR A 11 14.34 29.45 -1.67
CA THR A 11 15.70 28.88 -1.73
C THR A 11 16.12 28.14 -0.46
N LEU A 12 15.36 28.18 0.63
CA LEU A 12 15.73 27.53 1.90
C LEU A 12 15.21 26.10 2.08
N THR A 13 14.22 25.68 1.31
CA THR A 13 13.64 24.33 1.44
C THR A 13 14.31 23.27 0.55
N LEU A 14 15.05 23.67 -0.47
CA LEU A 14 15.73 22.72 -1.36
C LEU A 14 17.11 22.27 -0.79
N GLY A 15 17.68 23.04 0.10
CA GLY A 15 18.99 22.74 0.72
C GLY A 15 18.93 21.66 1.81
N LEU A 16 17.76 21.43 2.42
CA LEU A 16 17.64 20.45 3.52
C LEU A 16 17.42 19.01 3.01
N LEU A 17 16.98 18.83 1.78
CA LEU A 17 16.79 17.51 1.15
C LEU A 17 18.05 16.96 0.49
N LEU A 18 19.05 17.79 0.22
CA LEU A 18 20.34 17.37 -0.39
C LEU A 18 21.41 17.00 0.64
N GLY A 19 21.21 17.34 1.92
CA GLY A 19 22.16 17.03 3.00
C GLY A 19 22.06 15.60 3.56
N LEU A 20 21.06 14.81 3.18
CA LEU A 20 20.87 13.44 3.65
C LEU A 20 21.42 12.36 2.68
N ALA A 21 22.12 12.77 1.63
CA ALA A 21 22.57 11.85 0.58
C ALA A 21 24.03 11.39 0.70
N THR A 22 24.74 11.65 1.81
CA THR A 22 26.18 11.38 1.88
C THR A 22 26.62 10.26 2.82
N GLU A 23 25.70 9.49 3.41
CA GLU A 23 26.07 8.35 4.27
C GLU A 23 25.70 6.96 3.68
N GLY A 24 25.29 6.90 2.42
CA GLY A 24 24.79 5.66 1.77
C GLY A 24 25.86 4.68 1.26
N GLU A 25 27.16 4.87 1.50
CA GLU A 25 28.19 3.95 0.98
C GLU A 25 28.46 2.71 1.86
N ALA A 26 27.97 2.67 3.09
CA ALA A 26 28.23 1.54 4.00
C ALA A 26 27.27 0.35 3.80
N GLU A 27 26.05 0.58 3.34
CA GLU A 27 24.99 -0.44 3.25
C GLU A 27 25.06 -1.35 2.02
N ALA A 28 25.67 -0.91 0.93
CA ALA A 28 25.83 -1.73 -0.28
C ALA A 28 26.60 -3.06 -0.07
N LYS A 29 27.24 -3.21 1.08
CA LYS A 29 28.06 -4.38 1.41
C LYS A 29 27.24 -5.60 1.85
N GLU A 30 26.07 -5.41 2.41
CA GLU A 30 25.25 -6.49 2.96
C GLU A 30 24.49 -7.30 1.89
N CYS A 31 24.17 -6.67 0.75
CA CYS A 31 23.53 -7.33 -0.39
C CYS A 31 24.50 -8.14 -1.28
N THR A 32 25.73 -8.36 -0.86
CA THR A 32 26.77 -9.00 -1.69
C THR A 32 26.83 -10.51 -1.59
N ASN A 33 26.27 -11.11 -0.56
CA ASN A 33 26.25 -12.57 -0.45
C ASN A 33 25.24 -13.14 -1.47
N PRO A 34 25.68 -13.92 -2.47
CA PRO A 34 24.79 -14.38 -3.54
C PRO A 34 23.78 -15.45 -3.08
N LEU A 35 24.06 -16.17 -1.98
CA LEU A 35 23.26 -17.32 -1.54
C LEU A 35 22.46 -17.06 -0.26
N VAL A 36 22.88 -16.11 0.56
CA VAL A 36 22.21 -15.73 1.81
C VAL A 36 22.11 -14.21 1.86
N ASN A 37 21.21 -13.66 1.07
CA ASN A 37 21.04 -12.22 0.89
C ASN A 37 19.84 -11.70 1.69
N THR A 38 20.09 -10.79 2.60
CA THR A 38 19.05 -10.18 3.47
C THR A 38 18.24 -9.09 2.77
N CYS A 39 18.63 -8.67 1.55
CA CYS A 39 17.97 -7.63 0.77
C CYS A 39 16.63 -8.14 0.17
N ILE A 40 15.82 -8.70 1.02
CA ILE A 40 14.47 -9.17 0.74
C ILE A 40 13.52 -8.51 1.74
N ASN A 41 12.47 -7.90 1.25
CA ASN A 41 11.45 -7.32 2.10
C ASN A 41 10.59 -8.42 2.73
N SER A 42 10.65 -8.57 4.07
CA SER A 42 9.89 -9.58 4.82
C SER A 42 8.37 -9.33 4.81
N ASP A 43 7.93 -8.10 4.59
CA ASP A 43 6.52 -7.73 4.47
C ASP A 43 6.18 -7.36 3.04
N THR A 44 5.42 -8.21 2.37
CA THR A 44 4.95 -8.00 0.99
C THR A 44 3.73 -7.11 0.90
N PHE A 45 3.13 -6.74 2.03
CA PHE A 45 1.96 -5.88 2.08
C PHE A 45 2.34 -4.40 1.86
N TRP A 46 1.76 -3.81 0.82
CA TRP A 46 1.91 -2.41 0.46
C TRP A 46 0.56 -1.72 0.52
N PRO A 47 0.17 -1.17 1.69
CA PRO A 47 -1.07 -0.40 1.78
C PRO A 47 -0.95 0.88 0.96
N ASN A 48 -2.05 1.25 0.32
CA ASN A 48 -2.13 2.45 -0.49
C ASN A 48 -2.64 3.63 0.35
N ALA A 49 -2.23 4.83 -0.03
CA ALA A 49 -2.74 6.08 0.53
C ALA A 49 -4.10 6.46 -0.09
N GLY A 50 -4.80 7.38 0.56
CA GLY A 50 -6.09 7.90 0.10
C GLY A 50 -7.28 7.01 0.45
N PRO A 51 -8.40 7.18 -0.27
CA PRO A 51 -9.61 6.44 0.02
C PRO A 51 -9.45 4.97 -0.34
N GLN A 52 -9.63 4.10 0.64
CA GLN A 52 -9.52 2.66 0.48
C GLN A 52 -10.76 1.97 1.05
N ARG A 53 -11.35 1.05 0.29
CA ARG A 53 -12.43 0.22 0.79
C ARG A 53 -11.93 -1.10 1.36
N PHE A 54 -10.94 -1.67 0.73
CA PHE A 54 -10.26 -2.89 1.14
C PHE A 54 -9.00 -2.59 1.97
N ALA A 55 -8.60 -3.54 2.78
CA ALA A 55 -7.38 -3.42 3.59
C ALA A 55 -6.12 -3.67 2.76
N THR A 56 -6.16 -4.65 1.84
CA THR A 56 -4.98 -5.11 1.09
C THR A 56 -5.06 -4.90 -0.43
N ILE A 57 -6.25 -4.73 -0.97
CA ILE A 57 -6.48 -4.56 -2.41
C ILE A 57 -6.51 -3.07 -2.75
N SER A 58 -5.90 -2.70 -3.86
CA SER A 58 -5.89 -1.31 -4.32
C SER A 58 -7.29 -0.83 -4.67
N GLY A 59 -7.70 0.29 -4.09
CA GLY A 59 -8.93 0.97 -4.47
C GLY A 59 -8.78 1.75 -5.77
N THR A 60 -9.91 2.11 -6.36
CA THR A 60 -9.98 2.91 -7.59
C THR A 60 -10.21 4.39 -7.33
N GLU A 61 -10.62 4.75 -6.12
CA GLU A 61 -10.91 6.12 -5.72
C GLU A 61 -9.62 6.91 -5.44
N THR A 62 -9.63 8.21 -5.70
CA THR A 62 -8.56 9.16 -5.39
C THR A 62 -9.07 10.26 -4.48
N VAL A 63 -8.19 10.93 -3.76
CA VAL A 63 -8.55 12.17 -3.05
C VAL A 63 -8.88 13.26 -4.07
N GLY A 64 -9.78 14.14 -3.70
CA GLY A 64 -10.22 15.25 -4.55
C GLY A 64 -9.09 16.24 -4.87
N GLU A 65 -9.29 17.05 -5.91
CA GLU A 65 -8.34 18.07 -6.34
C GLU A 65 -7.99 19.05 -5.22
N GLY A 66 -6.69 19.25 -5.00
CA GLY A 66 -6.15 20.09 -3.94
C GLY A 66 -6.35 19.55 -2.53
N GLN A 67 -6.88 18.33 -2.37
CA GLN A 67 -7.10 17.72 -1.08
C GLN A 67 -5.92 16.81 -0.69
N VAL A 68 -5.76 16.63 0.61
CA VAL A 68 -4.77 15.71 1.19
C VAL A 68 -5.46 14.57 1.91
N GLY A 69 -4.90 13.38 1.79
CA GLY A 69 -5.30 12.21 2.56
C GLY A 69 -4.14 11.72 3.39
N PHE A 70 -4.45 11.14 4.54
CA PHE A 70 -3.48 10.53 5.44
C PHE A 70 -3.93 9.15 5.85
N GLY A 71 -2.98 8.28 6.16
CA GLY A 71 -3.27 6.97 6.70
C GLY A 71 -2.16 6.47 7.61
N LEU A 72 -2.56 5.68 8.60
CA LEU A 72 -1.67 4.88 9.41
C LEU A 72 -2.18 3.44 9.37
N VAL A 73 -1.35 2.54 8.85
CA VAL A 73 -1.69 1.11 8.77
C VAL A 73 -0.62 0.32 9.49
N ALA A 74 -1.00 -0.27 10.61
CA ALA A 74 -0.15 -1.17 11.38
C ALA A 74 -0.40 -2.61 10.98
N THR A 75 0.67 -3.39 10.83
CA THR A 75 0.62 -4.83 10.55
C THR A 75 1.45 -5.59 11.58
N TYR A 76 0.90 -6.68 12.08
CA TYR A 76 1.64 -7.69 12.82
C TYR A 76 1.79 -8.93 11.95
N LEU A 77 3.00 -9.46 11.87
CA LEU A 77 3.36 -10.67 11.14
C LEU A 77 3.95 -11.69 12.11
N SER A 78 3.42 -12.90 12.07
CA SER A 78 4.03 -14.04 12.77
C SER A 78 4.79 -14.91 11.79
N ARG A 79 6.06 -15.11 12.03
CA ARG A 79 6.97 -15.99 11.27
C ARG A 79 6.98 -15.67 9.76
N PRO A 80 7.26 -14.43 9.35
CA PRO A 80 7.31 -14.09 7.94
C PRO A 80 8.48 -14.75 7.19
N ILE A 81 9.59 -15.05 7.89
CA ILE A 81 10.74 -15.76 7.29
C ILE A 81 11.15 -16.91 8.20
N VAL A 82 10.93 -18.14 7.70
CA VAL A 82 11.32 -19.37 8.36
C VAL A 82 12.24 -20.16 7.42
N LEU A 83 13.37 -20.59 7.94
CA LEU A 83 14.29 -21.45 7.23
C LEU A 83 14.30 -22.84 7.87
N ARG A 84 14.13 -23.88 7.07
CA ARG A 84 14.28 -25.26 7.51
C ARG A 84 15.71 -25.72 7.27
N VAL A 85 16.43 -26.02 8.34
CA VAL A 85 17.79 -26.51 8.26
C VAL A 85 17.84 -28.03 8.56
N ALA A 86 18.74 -28.74 7.90
CA ALA A 86 18.96 -30.14 8.18
C ALA A 86 19.38 -30.33 9.65
N SER A 87 18.78 -31.30 10.32
CA SER A 87 19.14 -31.69 11.68
C SER A 87 19.24 -33.22 11.75
N PRO A 88 19.84 -33.80 12.83
CA PRO A 88 19.86 -35.26 13.02
C PRO A 88 18.46 -35.88 13.06
N GLY A 89 17.42 -35.11 13.34
CA GLY A 89 16.02 -35.56 13.31
C GLY A 89 15.47 -35.64 11.88
N PRO A 90 14.54 -36.58 11.58
CA PRO A 90 14.04 -36.81 10.23
C PRO A 90 13.21 -35.65 9.66
N GLY A 91 12.86 -34.64 10.44
CA GLY A 91 12.08 -33.48 9.99
C GLY A 91 12.89 -32.18 9.81
N GLY A 92 14.20 -32.19 10.09
CA GLY A 92 14.98 -30.97 10.19
C GLY A 92 14.59 -30.12 11.41
N SER A 93 15.14 -28.92 11.53
CA SER A 93 14.75 -27.93 12.53
C SER A 93 14.39 -26.62 11.85
N ASP A 94 13.34 -25.96 12.34
CA ASP A 94 12.95 -24.64 11.85
C ASP A 94 13.77 -23.56 12.57
N GLN A 95 14.39 -22.68 11.80
CA GLN A 95 15.05 -21.48 12.29
C GLN A 95 14.17 -20.28 11.93
N PHE A 96 13.76 -19.53 12.96
CA PHE A 96 12.95 -18.33 12.77
C PHE A 96 13.87 -17.14 12.52
N VAL A 97 14.16 -16.91 11.24
CA VAL A 97 15.02 -15.80 10.79
C VAL A 97 14.38 -14.46 11.17
N VAL A 98 13.10 -14.29 10.84
CA VAL A 98 12.23 -13.24 11.40
C VAL A 98 11.04 -13.98 12.02
N ASN A 99 10.88 -13.85 13.35
CA ASN A 99 9.83 -14.57 14.08
C ASN A 99 8.57 -13.74 14.23
N ASP A 100 8.68 -12.55 14.79
CA ASP A 100 7.56 -11.63 14.94
C ASP A 100 7.96 -10.25 14.43
N GLN A 101 7.02 -9.55 13.82
CA GLN A 101 7.26 -8.22 13.26
C GLN A 101 6.02 -7.34 13.36
N VAL A 102 6.20 -6.11 13.85
CA VAL A 102 5.18 -5.05 13.84
C VAL A 102 5.68 -3.90 12.99
N THR A 103 4.97 -3.63 11.90
CA THR A 103 5.31 -2.54 10.97
C THR A 103 4.17 -1.53 10.94
N GLY A 104 4.49 -0.23 11.04
CA GLY A 104 3.59 0.87 10.78
C GLY A 104 3.88 1.49 9.41
N ASN A 105 2.85 1.69 8.61
CA ASN A 105 2.94 2.38 7.33
C ASN A 105 2.29 3.75 7.47
N PHE A 106 3.08 4.81 7.38
CA PHE A 106 2.60 6.19 7.31
C PHE A 106 2.32 6.53 5.85
N LEU A 107 1.07 6.85 5.54
CA LEU A 107 0.59 7.04 4.19
C LEU A 107 0.18 8.49 3.99
N PHE A 108 0.51 9.03 2.84
CA PHE A 108 0.13 10.36 2.41
C PHE A 108 -0.36 10.32 0.96
N ALA A 109 -1.43 11.05 0.69
CA ALA A 109 -2.00 11.21 -0.64
C ALA A 109 -2.27 12.68 -0.93
N TYR A 110 -2.04 13.11 -2.17
CA TYR A 110 -2.37 14.45 -2.64
C TYR A 110 -3.09 14.39 -3.99
N GLY A 111 -4.29 14.94 -4.04
CA GLY A 111 -5.06 15.07 -5.28
C GLY A 111 -4.53 16.21 -6.13
N VAL A 112 -3.88 15.90 -7.24
CA VAL A 112 -3.39 16.91 -8.21
C VAL A 112 -4.52 17.40 -9.09
N THR A 113 -5.40 16.50 -9.50
CA THR A 113 -6.62 16.77 -10.23
C THR A 113 -7.74 15.91 -9.67
N SER A 114 -8.95 16.08 -10.15
CA SER A 114 -10.08 15.21 -9.78
C SER A 114 -9.87 13.72 -10.10
N ARG A 115 -8.85 13.37 -10.90
CA ARG A 115 -8.56 11.99 -11.33
C ARG A 115 -7.14 11.51 -11.01
N LEU A 116 -6.22 12.44 -10.70
CA LEU A 116 -4.80 12.13 -10.48
C LEU A 116 -4.43 12.40 -9.03
N GLN A 117 -3.92 11.40 -8.36
CA GLN A 117 -3.40 11.44 -6.99
C GLN A 117 -1.92 11.08 -6.98
N LEU A 118 -1.13 11.78 -6.19
CA LEU A 118 0.22 11.37 -5.82
C LEU A 118 0.18 10.63 -4.49
N ASP A 119 0.93 9.55 -4.39
CA ASP A 119 1.02 8.66 -3.24
C ASP A 119 2.43 8.67 -2.65
N PHE A 120 2.50 8.64 -1.34
CA PHE A 120 3.74 8.49 -0.59
C PHE A 120 3.50 7.57 0.60
N ALA A 121 4.46 6.69 0.91
CA ALA A 121 4.38 5.79 2.04
C ALA A 121 5.76 5.63 2.70
N LEU A 122 5.81 5.82 4.01
CA LEU A 122 6.97 5.56 4.86
C LEU A 122 6.66 4.40 5.79
N PRO A 123 7.11 3.19 5.49
CA PRO A 123 6.95 2.06 6.39
C PRO A 123 8.12 2.00 7.38
N VAL A 124 7.80 1.70 8.64
CA VAL A 124 8.77 1.55 9.73
C VAL A 124 8.42 0.31 10.53
N THR A 125 9.37 -0.58 10.71
CA THR A 125 9.27 -1.70 11.63
C THR A 125 9.62 -1.20 13.04
N PHE A 126 8.66 -1.25 13.95
CA PHE A 126 8.85 -0.80 15.33
C PHE A 126 9.34 -1.90 16.26
N ILE A 127 8.96 -3.13 15.96
CA ILE A 127 9.33 -4.30 16.74
C ILE A 127 9.57 -5.44 15.75
N GLN A 128 10.70 -6.09 15.84
CA GLN A 128 10.93 -7.38 15.20
C GLN A 128 11.81 -8.27 16.09
N THR A 129 11.58 -9.55 16.00
CA THR A 129 12.33 -10.58 16.72
C THR A 129 12.72 -11.70 15.76
N GLY A 130 13.81 -12.38 16.04
CA GLY A 130 14.28 -13.51 15.23
C GLY A 130 15.78 -13.71 15.35
N ALA A 131 16.25 -14.80 14.79
CA ALA A 131 17.66 -15.16 14.81
C ALA A 131 18.50 -14.40 13.78
N GLY A 132 17.86 -13.72 12.81
CA GLY A 132 18.55 -13.10 11.69
C GLY A 132 19.37 -14.11 10.90
N THR A 133 20.50 -13.67 10.37
CA THR A 133 21.45 -14.53 9.66
C THR A 133 22.53 -15.11 10.57
N SER A 134 22.56 -14.73 11.85
CA SER A 134 23.60 -15.14 12.81
C SER A 134 23.83 -16.66 12.87
N PRO A 135 22.79 -17.53 12.92
CA PRO A 135 22.99 -18.99 12.95
C PRO A 135 23.52 -19.57 11.64
N LEU A 136 23.38 -18.86 10.52
CA LEU A 136 23.73 -19.38 9.18
C LEU A 136 25.11 -18.96 8.74
N THR A 137 25.48 -17.72 9.00
CA THR A 137 26.71 -17.13 8.46
C THR A 137 27.62 -16.55 9.55
N GLY A 138 27.21 -16.60 10.82
CA GLY A 138 27.87 -15.86 11.90
C GLY A 138 27.76 -14.34 11.73
N GLY A 139 26.81 -13.86 10.91
CA GLY A 139 26.55 -12.46 10.64
C GLY A 139 25.90 -11.72 11.81
N ALA A 140 25.43 -10.50 11.55
CA ALA A 140 24.78 -9.69 12.56
C ALA A 140 23.46 -10.32 13.05
N ALA A 141 23.13 -10.08 14.32
CA ALA A 141 21.80 -10.36 14.83
C ALA A 141 20.79 -9.37 14.24
N LEU A 142 19.52 -9.78 14.18
CA LEU A 142 18.43 -8.92 13.75
C LEU A 142 18.27 -7.74 14.73
N HIS A 143 18.15 -6.51 14.21
CA HIS A 143 17.82 -5.35 15.04
C HIS A 143 16.32 -5.35 15.36
N ASP A 144 15.96 -4.83 16.52
CA ASP A 144 14.57 -4.78 16.97
C ASP A 144 13.71 -3.81 16.15
N THR A 145 14.34 -2.81 15.54
CA THR A 145 13.68 -1.77 14.73
C THR A 145 14.38 -1.61 13.39
N ALA A 146 13.61 -1.27 12.35
CA ALA A 146 14.19 -1.04 11.02
C ALA A 146 13.34 -0.04 10.22
N VAL A 147 13.99 0.84 9.48
CA VAL A 147 13.32 1.63 8.44
C VAL A 147 13.17 0.77 7.20
N ARG A 148 12.02 0.81 6.57
CA ARG A 148 11.76 0.06 5.34
C ARG A 148 11.86 0.96 4.12
N ASP A 149 11.87 0.35 2.95
CA ASP A 149 11.95 1.09 1.69
C ASP A 149 10.83 2.12 1.55
N LEU A 150 11.23 3.37 1.30
CA LEU A 150 10.33 4.46 0.99
C LEU A 150 9.60 4.18 -0.31
N ARG A 151 8.30 4.45 -0.36
CA ARG A 151 7.48 4.25 -1.55
C ARG A 151 6.79 5.54 -1.96
N PHE A 152 6.77 5.80 -3.26
CA PHE A 152 6.07 6.92 -3.86
C PHE A 152 5.51 6.53 -5.22
N GLY A 153 4.50 7.25 -5.67
CA GLY A 153 3.87 6.92 -6.93
C GLY A 153 2.67 7.78 -7.23
N PHE A 154 1.81 7.27 -8.10
CA PHE A 154 0.58 7.92 -8.45
C PHE A 154 -0.55 6.93 -8.69
N ALA A 155 -1.79 7.42 -8.57
CA ALA A 155 -3.00 6.75 -8.99
C ALA A 155 -3.77 7.64 -9.96
N TYR A 156 -4.29 7.04 -11.05
CA TYR A 156 -5.09 7.76 -12.04
C TYR A 156 -6.38 7.00 -12.33
N GLN A 157 -7.52 7.70 -12.17
CA GLN A 157 -8.84 7.14 -12.47
C GLN A 157 -9.10 7.14 -13.98
N LEU A 158 -9.13 5.95 -14.56
CA LEU A 158 -9.51 5.74 -15.96
C LEU A 158 -11.03 5.89 -16.13
N VAL A 159 -11.79 5.22 -15.28
CA VAL A 159 -13.24 5.37 -15.16
C VAL A 159 -13.53 5.87 -13.76
N PRO A 160 -13.79 7.17 -13.59
CA PRO A 160 -14.00 7.75 -12.29
C PRO A 160 -15.35 7.30 -11.72
N ARG A 161 -15.36 7.06 -10.42
CA ARG A 161 -16.56 7.07 -9.61
C ARG A 161 -16.54 8.36 -8.82
N GLU A 162 -17.60 9.15 -8.91
CA GLU A 162 -17.76 10.29 -8.02
C GLU A 162 -17.87 9.78 -6.60
N ARG A 163 -17.02 10.29 -5.74
CA ARG A 163 -17.05 10.02 -4.31
C ARG A 163 -18.07 10.95 -3.68
N ILE A 164 -19.32 10.55 -3.75
CA ILE A 164 -20.46 11.23 -3.16
C ILE A 164 -20.75 10.67 -1.78
N SER A 165 -21.48 11.45 -0.98
CA SER A 165 -21.91 10.96 0.33
C SER A 165 -22.74 9.68 0.21
N PRO A 166 -22.70 8.77 1.19
CA PRO A 166 -23.50 7.55 1.16
C PRO A 166 -25.02 7.79 1.00
N ASP A 167 -25.50 8.94 1.47
CA ASP A 167 -26.90 9.33 1.36
C ASP A 167 -27.32 9.68 -0.07
N GLU A 168 -26.44 10.32 -0.83
CA GLU A 168 -26.67 10.64 -2.23
C GLU A 168 -26.48 9.41 -3.12
N GLN A 169 -25.52 8.54 -2.77
CA GLN A 169 -25.29 7.31 -3.52
C GLN A 169 -26.50 6.39 -3.49
N ALA A 170 -27.25 6.36 -2.37
CA ALA A 170 -28.50 5.59 -2.27
C ALA A 170 -29.60 6.07 -3.20
N LYS A 171 -29.57 7.34 -3.63
CA LYS A 171 -30.55 7.94 -4.56
C LYS A 171 -30.18 7.74 -6.03
N ARG A 172 -28.92 7.45 -6.35
CA ARG A 172 -28.41 7.23 -7.71
C ARG A 172 -28.55 5.77 -8.15
N SER A 173 -27.88 5.38 -9.23
CA SER A 173 -27.95 4.00 -9.75
C SER A 173 -27.47 2.98 -8.70
N PRO A 174 -28.18 1.85 -8.53
CA PRO A 174 -27.75 0.78 -7.64
C PRO A 174 -26.46 0.09 -8.10
N HIS A 175 -26.05 0.29 -9.36
CA HIS A 175 -24.84 -0.28 -9.95
C HIS A 175 -23.82 0.80 -10.18
N SER A 176 -22.60 0.61 -9.73
CA SER A 176 -21.50 1.49 -10.07
C SER A 176 -20.20 0.70 -10.18
N TRP A 177 -19.42 1.00 -11.20
CA TRP A 177 -18.10 0.43 -11.40
C TRP A 177 -17.07 1.53 -11.64
N SER A 178 -15.84 1.23 -11.37
CA SER A 178 -14.74 2.16 -11.54
C SER A 178 -13.45 1.43 -11.89
N LEU A 179 -12.54 2.12 -12.53
CA LEU A 179 -11.25 1.59 -12.97
C LEU A 179 -10.16 2.63 -12.73
N ALA A 180 -9.04 2.20 -12.17
CA ALA A 180 -7.88 3.05 -11.97
C ALA A 180 -6.59 2.31 -12.31
N THR A 181 -5.59 3.04 -12.75
CA THR A 181 -4.22 2.55 -12.86
C THR A 181 -3.37 3.19 -11.75
N ARG A 182 -2.38 2.44 -11.28
CA ARG A 182 -1.43 2.89 -10.28
C ARG A 182 -0.01 2.55 -10.70
N MET A 183 0.92 3.37 -10.30
CA MET A 183 2.35 3.12 -10.40
C MET A 183 2.98 3.46 -9.07
N MET A 184 3.55 2.48 -8.40
CA MET A 184 4.33 2.67 -7.19
C MET A 184 5.78 2.34 -7.45
N ILE A 185 6.66 3.12 -6.86
CA ILE A 185 8.11 2.90 -6.88
C ILE A 185 8.55 2.77 -5.42
N SER A 186 9.25 1.70 -5.11
CA SER A 186 9.95 1.53 -3.84
C SER A 186 11.42 1.87 -4.05
N ALA A 187 11.92 2.87 -3.33
CA ALA A 187 13.33 3.21 -3.36
C ALA A 187 14.10 2.33 -2.37
N PRO A 188 15.32 1.87 -2.69
CA PRO A 188 16.13 1.02 -1.82
C PRO A 188 16.76 1.85 -0.69
N THR A 189 15.94 2.32 0.24
CA THR A 189 16.33 3.19 1.37
C THR A 189 16.18 2.49 2.71
N GLY A 190 15.71 1.25 2.72
CA GLY A 190 15.46 0.48 3.93
C GLY A 190 16.70 -0.25 4.43
N ASP A 191 16.62 -0.66 5.69
CA ASP A 191 17.67 -1.43 6.38
C ASP A 191 17.73 -2.85 5.81
N SER A 192 18.58 -3.04 4.83
CA SER A 192 18.68 -4.30 4.08
C SER A 192 19.18 -5.47 4.94
N GLY A 193 19.99 -5.21 5.95
CA GLY A 193 20.46 -6.21 6.93
C GLY A 193 19.33 -6.84 7.75
N ASP A 194 18.23 -6.11 7.92
CA ASP A 194 17.08 -6.48 8.76
C ASP A 194 15.85 -6.96 7.97
N PHE A 195 16.02 -7.40 6.73
CA PHE A 195 14.94 -7.82 5.85
C PHE A 195 13.88 -6.73 5.64
N ALA A 196 14.30 -5.47 5.69
CA ALA A 196 13.44 -4.29 5.58
C ALA A 196 13.64 -3.52 4.27
N GLY A 197 14.68 -3.82 3.49
CA GLY A 197 14.99 -3.18 2.23
C GLY A 197 15.27 -4.14 1.09
N GLU A 198 15.05 -3.66 -0.13
CA GLU A 198 15.37 -4.38 -1.37
C GLU A 198 16.74 -3.92 -1.90
N ARG A 199 17.40 -4.77 -2.68
CA ARG A 199 18.68 -4.46 -3.30
C ARG A 199 18.65 -3.27 -4.25
N SER A 200 17.51 -3.03 -4.89
CA SER A 200 17.31 -2.00 -5.90
C SER A 200 15.88 -1.49 -5.90
N ALA A 201 15.62 -0.41 -6.61
CA ALA A 201 14.28 0.08 -6.79
C ALA A 201 13.33 -1.00 -7.36
N VAL A 202 12.11 -1.04 -6.82
CA VAL A 202 11.03 -1.91 -7.30
C VAL A 202 9.98 -1.06 -7.98
N PHE A 203 9.64 -1.39 -9.23
CA PHE A 203 8.57 -0.74 -9.99
C PHE A 203 7.32 -1.61 -9.92
N ALA A 204 6.20 -1.02 -9.50
CA ALA A 204 4.96 -1.75 -9.28
C ALA A 204 3.78 -1.09 -10.00
N PRO A 205 3.63 -1.28 -11.34
CA PRO A 205 2.43 -0.92 -12.06
C PRO A 205 1.28 -1.85 -11.69
N SER A 206 0.06 -1.30 -11.57
CA SER A 206 -1.17 -2.08 -11.37
C SER A 206 -2.39 -1.42 -11.98
N ILE A 207 -3.43 -2.22 -12.17
CA ILE A 207 -4.77 -1.81 -12.57
C ILE A 207 -5.73 -2.38 -11.53
N ALA A 208 -6.60 -1.51 -10.99
CA ALA A 208 -7.62 -1.85 -10.03
C ALA A 208 -9.00 -1.59 -10.62
N ALA A 209 -9.94 -2.48 -10.35
CA ALA A 209 -11.35 -2.36 -10.71
C ALA A 209 -12.22 -2.59 -9.49
N ASP A 210 -13.24 -1.76 -9.33
CA ASP A 210 -14.24 -1.85 -8.28
C ASP A 210 -15.64 -1.97 -8.87
N TYR A 211 -16.49 -2.77 -8.23
CA TYR A 211 -17.91 -2.88 -8.53
C TYR A 211 -18.73 -2.78 -7.25
N ARG A 212 -19.82 -2.02 -7.29
CA ARG A 212 -20.79 -1.89 -6.19
C ARG A 212 -22.20 -2.18 -6.68
N TYR A 213 -22.93 -2.93 -5.87
CA TYR A 213 -24.35 -3.20 -6.07
C TYR A 213 -25.07 -3.15 -4.73
N ARG A 214 -25.83 -2.09 -4.49
CA ARG A 214 -26.52 -1.86 -3.21
C ARG A 214 -25.54 -1.94 -2.03
N ILE A 215 -25.72 -2.92 -1.15
CA ILE A 215 -24.88 -3.19 0.01
C ILE A 215 -23.61 -3.98 -0.35
N PHE A 216 -23.56 -4.64 -1.51
CA PHE A 216 -22.44 -5.48 -1.92
C PHE A 216 -21.38 -4.69 -2.67
N PHE A 217 -20.14 -5.06 -2.47
CA PHE A 217 -19.01 -4.54 -3.21
C PHE A 217 -17.98 -5.61 -3.51
N ALA A 218 -17.30 -5.47 -4.62
CA ALA A 218 -16.20 -6.34 -5.03
C ALA A 218 -15.06 -5.50 -5.60
N GLY A 219 -13.84 -5.98 -5.48
CA GLY A 219 -12.63 -5.34 -6.01
C GLY A 219 -11.68 -6.37 -6.60
N LEU A 220 -10.98 -5.96 -7.64
CA LEU A 220 -9.94 -6.71 -8.31
C LEU A 220 -8.73 -5.80 -8.51
N ASP A 221 -7.53 -6.32 -8.23
CA ASP A 221 -6.25 -5.65 -8.46
C ASP A 221 -5.33 -6.61 -9.19
N VAL A 222 -4.77 -6.19 -10.30
CA VAL A 222 -3.77 -6.95 -11.06
C VAL A 222 -2.61 -6.02 -11.40
N GLY A 223 -1.40 -6.48 -11.08
CA GLY A 223 -0.20 -5.70 -11.31
C GLY A 223 1.04 -6.54 -11.47
N ALA A 224 2.17 -5.89 -11.43
CA ALA A 224 3.47 -6.53 -11.42
C ALA A 224 4.39 -5.85 -10.40
N ARG A 225 5.37 -6.55 -9.90
CA ARG A 225 6.54 -6.01 -9.20
C ARG A 225 7.76 -6.38 -10.00
N LEU A 226 8.44 -5.38 -10.53
CA LEU A 226 9.60 -5.54 -11.38
C LEU A 226 10.85 -5.23 -10.55
N ARG A 227 11.67 -6.26 -10.33
CA ARG A 227 12.88 -6.18 -9.50
C ARG A 227 13.87 -7.28 -9.89
N PRO A 228 15.17 -7.09 -9.63
CA PRO A 228 16.17 -8.14 -9.78
C PRO A 228 15.87 -9.33 -8.87
N VAL A 229 16.41 -10.49 -9.21
CA VAL A 229 16.30 -11.68 -8.37
C VAL A 229 17.25 -11.55 -7.19
N THR A 230 16.73 -11.83 -6.01
CA THR A 230 17.47 -11.96 -4.76
C THR A 230 17.26 -13.36 -4.21
N GLU A 231 18.32 -14.00 -3.73
CA GLU A 231 18.29 -15.37 -3.21
C GLU A 231 18.61 -15.37 -1.71
N PHE A 232 17.80 -16.10 -0.95
CA PHE A 232 18.03 -16.37 0.46
C PHE A 232 17.87 -17.87 0.72
N ALA A 233 18.99 -18.58 0.87
CA ALA A 233 19.04 -20.01 1.15
C ALA A 233 18.19 -20.87 0.19
N GLY A 234 18.31 -20.60 -1.12
CA GLY A 234 17.58 -21.31 -2.18
C GLY A 234 16.20 -20.70 -2.50
N ALA A 235 15.59 -19.98 -1.57
CA ALA A 235 14.39 -19.24 -1.86
C ALA A 235 14.71 -17.98 -2.68
N ARG A 236 14.16 -17.87 -3.88
CA ARG A 236 14.45 -16.79 -4.82
C ARG A 236 13.21 -15.93 -5.05
N VAL A 237 13.39 -14.65 -4.85
CA VAL A 237 12.36 -13.64 -5.03
C VAL A 237 12.82 -12.70 -6.15
N GLY A 238 12.02 -12.59 -7.21
CA GLY A 238 12.31 -11.75 -8.36
C GLY A 238 11.09 -10.98 -8.82
N SER A 239 11.04 -10.64 -10.10
CA SER A 239 9.84 -10.05 -10.70
C SER A 239 8.67 -11.01 -10.57
N GLN A 240 7.48 -10.45 -10.30
CA GLN A 240 6.26 -11.22 -10.03
C GLN A 240 5.02 -10.50 -10.54
N ILE A 241 4.00 -11.26 -10.91
CA ILE A 241 2.64 -10.73 -11.09
C ILE A 241 1.98 -10.69 -9.72
N THR A 242 1.30 -9.60 -9.42
CA THR A 242 0.49 -9.44 -8.21
C THR A 242 -0.98 -9.50 -8.58
N THR A 243 -1.76 -10.22 -7.79
CA THR A 243 -3.20 -10.31 -7.96
C THR A 243 -3.90 -10.13 -6.63
N GLY A 244 -5.02 -9.41 -6.62
CA GLY A 244 -5.86 -9.23 -5.44
C GLY A 244 -7.33 -9.34 -5.83
N LEU A 245 -8.10 -10.08 -5.07
CA LEU A 245 -9.55 -10.22 -5.22
C LEU A 245 -10.20 -10.03 -3.87
N GLY A 246 -11.22 -9.21 -3.80
CA GLY A 246 -11.99 -8.99 -2.58
C GLY A 246 -13.46 -8.79 -2.83
N GLY A 247 -14.22 -9.05 -1.79
CA GLY A 247 -15.65 -8.80 -1.78
C GLY A 247 -16.15 -8.61 -0.37
N GLY A 248 -17.27 -7.92 -0.25
CA GLY A 248 -17.87 -7.66 1.05
C GLY A 248 -19.26 -7.07 0.93
N PHE A 249 -19.80 -6.72 2.07
CA PHE A 249 -21.10 -6.09 2.18
C PHE A 249 -21.18 -5.14 3.38
N ASP A 250 -22.03 -4.14 3.26
CA ASP A 250 -22.32 -3.21 4.33
C ASP A 250 -23.37 -3.84 5.28
N VAL A 251 -22.97 -4.11 6.53
CA VAL A 251 -23.84 -4.65 7.58
C VAL A 251 -24.78 -3.56 8.11
N ILE A 252 -24.23 -2.35 8.23
CA ILE A 252 -24.98 -1.15 8.58
C ILE A 252 -24.89 -0.20 7.39
N ASP A 253 -26.04 0.22 6.92
CA ASP A 253 -26.17 1.11 5.77
C ASP A 253 -25.21 2.31 5.83
N ARG A 254 -24.88 2.84 4.64
CA ARG A 254 -24.02 4.02 4.48
C ARG A 254 -22.58 3.81 4.90
N GLU A 255 -22.04 2.62 4.63
CA GLU A 255 -20.63 2.28 4.93
C GLU A 255 -20.24 2.42 6.42
N ARG A 256 -21.22 2.51 7.32
CA ARG A 256 -20.96 2.64 8.76
C ARG A 256 -20.29 1.41 9.35
N LEU A 257 -20.61 0.23 8.83
CA LEU A 257 -19.92 -1.00 9.17
C LEU A 257 -19.99 -1.95 7.97
N SER A 258 -18.83 -2.36 7.48
CA SER A 258 -18.68 -3.31 6.38
C SER A 258 -17.88 -4.52 6.84
N VAL A 259 -18.21 -5.68 6.30
CA VAL A 259 -17.46 -6.93 6.43
C VAL A 259 -16.89 -7.27 5.06
N MET A 260 -15.62 -7.65 5.00
CA MET A 260 -14.94 -7.98 3.74
C MET A 260 -14.01 -9.17 3.89
N ALA A 261 -13.89 -9.90 2.80
CA ALA A 261 -12.91 -10.97 2.61
C ALA A 261 -12.04 -10.62 1.41
N GLU A 262 -10.74 -10.84 1.54
CA GLU A 262 -9.73 -10.52 0.54
C GLU A 262 -8.78 -11.70 0.34
N ALA A 263 -8.30 -11.88 -0.88
CA ALA A 263 -7.24 -12.82 -1.21
C ALA A 263 -6.20 -12.11 -2.09
N ARG A 264 -4.92 -12.37 -1.85
CA ARG A 264 -3.80 -11.84 -2.62
C ARG A 264 -2.87 -12.95 -3.02
N GLY A 265 -2.33 -12.87 -4.23
CA GLY A 265 -1.36 -13.80 -4.76
C GLY A 265 -0.21 -13.09 -5.46
N TYR A 266 0.97 -13.73 -5.43
CA TYR A 266 2.19 -13.26 -6.05
C TYR A 266 2.80 -14.38 -6.89
N ILE A 267 2.62 -14.35 -8.20
CA ILE A 267 3.18 -15.35 -9.12
C ILE A 267 4.62 -14.94 -9.41
N ASN A 268 5.57 -15.64 -8.80
CA ASN A 268 6.99 -15.35 -8.92
C ASN A 268 7.56 -16.01 -10.18
N PHE A 269 8.35 -15.26 -10.96
CA PHE A 269 9.02 -15.79 -12.16
C PHE A 269 10.41 -16.38 -11.88
N ALA A 270 10.96 -16.14 -10.69
CA ALA A 270 12.25 -16.72 -10.35
C ALA A 270 12.09 -18.21 -10.04
N GLU A 271 12.85 -19.04 -10.75
CA GLU A 271 13.00 -20.46 -10.46
C GLU A 271 13.65 -20.63 -9.09
N GLN A 272 13.12 -21.53 -8.26
CA GLN A 272 13.67 -21.82 -6.94
C GLN A 272 14.88 -22.73 -7.05
N HIS A 273 15.73 -22.69 -6.03
CA HIS A 273 16.90 -23.51 -5.95
C HIS A 273 16.86 -24.45 -4.75
N ASP A 274 17.42 -25.64 -4.91
CA ASP A 274 17.76 -26.50 -3.81
C ASP A 274 19.17 -26.16 -3.31
N THR A 275 19.30 -25.95 -2.01
CA THR A 275 20.60 -25.69 -1.39
C THR A 275 21.13 -26.94 -0.74
N SER A 276 22.39 -27.23 -0.97
CA SER A 276 23.12 -28.28 -0.27
C SER A 276 24.35 -27.73 0.42
N GLN A 277 24.58 -28.14 1.65
CA GLN A 277 25.75 -27.76 2.40
C GLN A 277 26.79 -28.91 2.30
N SER A 278 28.01 -28.58 1.93
CA SER A 278 29.14 -29.47 1.89
C SER A 278 30.28 -28.93 2.74
N ALA A 279 31.33 -29.73 2.96
CA ALA A 279 32.53 -29.29 3.65
C ALA A 279 33.23 -28.09 2.93
N PHE A 280 32.91 -27.83 1.67
CA PHE A 280 33.50 -26.79 0.86
C PHE A 280 32.60 -25.55 0.71
N GLY A 281 31.42 -25.55 1.35
CA GLY A 281 30.48 -24.43 1.32
C GLY A 281 29.05 -24.82 0.95
N ILE A 282 28.22 -23.80 0.74
CA ILE A 282 26.83 -23.93 0.31
C ILE A 282 26.79 -23.87 -1.21
N SER A 283 26.16 -24.86 -1.84
CA SER A 283 25.87 -24.87 -3.28
C SER A 283 24.37 -24.70 -3.51
N SER A 284 24.00 -24.05 -4.59
CA SER A 284 22.63 -23.76 -4.98
C SER A 284 22.42 -24.22 -6.40
N THR A 285 21.40 -25.06 -6.64
CA THR A 285 21.09 -25.63 -7.94
C THR A 285 19.62 -25.43 -8.30
N PRO A 286 19.28 -25.03 -9.54
CA PRO A 286 17.90 -24.91 -9.99
C PRO A 286 17.12 -26.20 -9.79
N ASN A 287 15.86 -26.10 -9.30
CA ASN A 287 15.02 -27.27 -9.06
C ASN A 287 13.76 -27.34 -9.94
N GLY A 288 13.62 -26.44 -10.91
CA GLY A 288 12.49 -26.40 -11.85
C GLY A 288 11.17 -25.92 -11.23
N LYS A 289 11.16 -25.47 -9.97
CA LYS A 289 9.95 -25.04 -9.27
C LYS A 289 9.81 -23.54 -9.23
N SER A 290 8.60 -23.04 -9.22
CA SER A 290 8.25 -21.66 -8.91
C SER A 290 7.32 -21.63 -7.71
N ILE A 291 7.36 -20.55 -6.93
CA ILE A 291 6.47 -20.36 -5.78
C ILE A 291 5.43 -19.27 -6.09
N THR A 292 4.23 -19.47 -5.55
CA THR A 292 3.15 -18.51 -5.65
C THR A 292 2.68 -18.18 -4.23
N PRO A 293 3.37 -17.25 -3.53
CA PRO A 293 2.91 -16.77 -2.24
C PRO A 293 1.48 -16.25 -2.35
N ALA A 294 0.60 -16.69 -1.45
CA ALA A 294 -0.78 -16.21 -1.42
C ALA A 294 -1.28 -16.10 0.02
N GLU A 295 -2.09 -15.08 0.27
CA GLU A 295 -2.65 -14.77 1.58
C GLU A 295 -4.14 -14.47 1.47
N TRP A 296 -4.91 -14.81 2.50
CA TRP A 296 -6.28 -14.39 2.69
C TRP A 296 -6.40 -13.46 3.88
N LEU A 297 -7.40 -12.59 3.90
CA LEU A 297 -7.70 -11.67 5.00
C LEU A 297 -9.22 -11.56 5.16
N LEU A 298 -9.69 -11.61 6.40
CA LEU A 298 -11.03 -11.17 6.78
C LEU A 298 -10.90 -9.87 7.56
N ALA A 299 -11.69 -8.88 7.21
CA ALA A 299 -11.61 -7.57 7.84
C ALA A 299 -12.98 -6.92 8.03
N LEU A 300 -13.03 -6.05 9.02
CA LEU A 300 -14.11 -5.12 9.29
C LEU A 300 -13.64 -3.71 8.95
N ARG A 301 -14.53 -2.89 8.40
CA ARG A 301 -14.27 -1.47 8.16
C ARG A 301 -15.44 -0.65 8.68
N THR A 302 -15.14 0.48 9.28
CA THR A 302 -16.14 1.45 9.74
C THR A 302 -15.68 2.87 9.40
N ALA A 303 -16.62 3.74 9.05
CA ALA A 303 -16.38 5.15 8.74
C ALA A 303 -17.34 6.05 9.52
N PRO A 304 -17.20 6.13 10.87
CA PRO A 304 -18.17 6.79 11.73
C PRO A 304 -17.97 8.31 11.85
N LEU A 305 -16.78 8.81 11.49
CA LEU A 305 -16.38 10.19 11.78
C LEU A 305 -16.30 11.04 10.52
N LEU A 306 -16.53 12.35 10.69
CA LEU A 306 -16.42 13.36 9.64
C LEU A 306 -17.22 12.98 8.38
N ALA A 307 -18.46 12.52 8.56
CA ALA A 307 -19.35 12.08 7.48
C ALA A 307 -18.72 11.03 6.53
N GLY A 308 -17.86 10.17 7.08
CA GLY A 308 -17.19 9.10 6.33
C GLY A 308 -15.78 9.44 5.84
N ASP A 309 -15.28 10.65 6.07
CA ASP A 309 -13.92 11.03 5.68
C ASP A 309 -12.84 10.30 6.50
N VAL A 310 -13.16 9.92 7.76
CA VAL A 310 -12.29 9.11 8.60
C VAL A 310 -12.82 7.69 8.66
N SER A 311 -12.02 6.74 8.24
CA SER A 311 -12.35 5.33 8.32
C SER A 311 -11.32 4.55 9.12
N PHE A 312 -11.79 3.51 9.80
CA PHE A 312 -10.98 2.54 10.50
C PHE A 312 -11.23 1.15 9.92
N PHE A 313 -10.21 0.34 9.86
CA PHE A 313 -10.36 -1.06 9.51
C PHE A 313 -9.45 -1.93 10.38
N GLY A 314 -9.87 -3.17 10.55
CA GLY A 314 -9.08 -4.17 11.26
C GLY A 314 -9.41 -5.55 10.76
N GLY A 315 -8.40 -6.39 10.65
CA GLY A 315 -8.58 -7.73 10.13
C GLY A 315 -7.44 -8.68 10.47
N GLY A 316 -7.67 -9.94 10.16
CA GLY A 316 -6.68 -10.99 10.31
C GLY A 316 -6.76 -12.01 9.19
N GLY A 317 -5.64 -12.64 8.92
CA GLY A 317 -5.51 -13.60 7.84
C GLY A 317 -4.24 -14.42 7.93
N GLY A 318 -3.99 -15.20 6.90
CA GLY A 318 -2.84 -16.08 6.83
C GLY A 318 -2.59 -16.61 5.43
N PRO A 319 -1.71 -17.60 5.29
CA PRO A 319 -1.35 -18.17 4.00
C PRO A 319 -2.52 -18.92 3.36
N ILE A 320 -2.60 -18.86 2.04
CA ILE A 320 -3.36 -19.79 1.23
C ILE A 320 -2.34 -20.85 0.75
N PRO A 321 -2.52 -22.14 1.08
CA PRO A 321 -1.56 -23.17 0.75
C PRO A 321 -1.62 -23.53 -0.76
N ILE A 322 -0.99 -22.69 -1.59
CA ILE A 322 -0.85 -22.94 -3.03
C ILE A 322 0.60 -23.27 -3.32
N GLY A 323 0.88 -24.52 -3.69
CA GLY A 323 2.23 -24.99 -4.02
C GLY A 323 3.15 -25.16 -2.81
N ASP A 324 4.45 -25.03 -3.04
CA ASP A 324 5.49 -25.18 -2.01
C ASP A 324 5.51 -23.96 -1.06
N ALA A 325 6.05 -24.16 0.15
CA ALA A 325 6.16 -23.10 1.15
C ALA A 325 6.97 -21.91 0.61
N ALA A 326 6.37 -20.74 0.67
CA ALA A 326 6.97 -19.50 0.17
C ALA A 326 7.59 -18.70 1.31
N ILE A 327 8.76 -18.14 1.05
CA ILE A 327 9.36 -17.10 1.90
C ILE A 327 8.53 -15.84 1.82
N THR A 328 8.49 -15.04 2.87
CA THR A 328 7.75 -13.76 2.98
C THR A 328 6.22 -13.87 3.07
N VAL A 329 5.69 -15.06 3.30
CA VAL A 329 4.29 -15.25 3.68
C VAL A 329 4.21 -15.57 5.16
N PRO A 330 3.61 -14.70 5.98
CA PRO A 330 3.53 -14.93 7.41
C PRO A 330 2.58 -16.10 7.71
N ARG A 331 2.86 -16.81 8.80
CA ARG A 331 1.92 -17.82 9.33
C ARG A 331 0.58 -17.18 9.70
N PHE A 332 0.64 -15.95 10.18
CA PHE A 332 -0.52 -15.16 10.54
C PHE A 332 -0.21 -13.67 10.35
N ARG A 333 -1.21 -12.90 9.87
CA ARG A 333 -1.16 -11.45 9.72
C ARG A 333 -2.34 -10.82 10.44
N PHE A 334 -2.07 -9.78 11.25
CA PHE A 334 -3.07 -8.82 11.68
C PHE A 334 -2.82 -7.47 11.01
N VAL A 335 -3.91 -6.79 10.66
CA VAL A 335 -3.87 -5.45 10.08
C VAL A 335 -4.83 -4.55 10.86
N LEU A 336 -4.36 -3.38 11.25
CA LEU A 336 -5.19 -2.30 11.79
C LEU A 336 -4.86 -1.03 11.01
N GLY A 337 -5.88 -0.28 10.63
CA GLY A 337 -5.68 0.96 9.88
C GLY A 337 -6.66 2.04 10.26
N ALA A 338 -6.18 3.28 10.18
CA ALA A 338 -6.96 4.50 10.25
C ALA A 338 -6.59 5.35 9.03
N THR A 339 -7.59 5.81 8.27
CA THR A 339 -7.37 6.64 7.10
C THR A 339 -8.28 7.86 7.12
N TYR A 340 -7.71 9.00 6.78
CA TYR A 340 -8.42 10.23 6.51
C TYR A 340 -8.33 10.50 5.01
N ALA A 341 -9.48 10.59 4.36
CA ALA A 341 -9.58 10.86 2.94
C ALA A 341 -10.85 11.67 2.70
N PRO A 342 -10.73 13.02 2.61
CA PRO A 342 -11.88 13.89 2.51
C PRO A 342 -12.67 13.63 1.23
N THR A 343 -13.99 13.73 1.32
CA THR A 343 -14.91 13.63 0.22
C THR A 343 -15.17 15.03 -0.35
N ALA A 344 -15.18 15.15 -1.66
CA ALA A 344 -15.78 16.32 -2.28
C ALA A 344 -17.29 16.27 -2.01
N ARG A 345 -17.82 17.27 -1.30
CA ARG A 345 -19.26 17.39 -1.02
C ARG A 345 -19.86 18.31 -2.02
N ASP A 346 -21.05 17.96 -2.49
CA ASP A 346 -21.94 18.76 -3.30
C ASP A 346 -23.31 18.61 -2.62
N SER A 347 -23.59 19.52 -1.68
CA SER A 347 -24.70 19.37 -0.73
C SER A 347 -26.07 19.57 -1.38
N ASP A 348 -26.16 20.30 -2.49
CA ASP A 348 -27.40 20.57 -3.20
C ASP A 348 -27.54 19.84 -4.55
N GLY A 349 -26.44 19.20 -5.02
CA GLY A 349 -26.44 18.33 -6.18
C GLY A 349 -26.40 19.07 -7.53
N ASP A 350 -25.94 20.34 -7.58
CA ASP A 350 -25.83 21.13 -8.81
C ASP A 350 -24.57 20.81 -9.63
N GLY A 351 -23.67 20.01 -9.09
CA GLY A 351 -22.43 19.58 -9.72
C GLY A 351 -21.25 20.50 -9.45
N ILE A 352 -21.38 21.43 -8.51
CA ILE A 352 -20.30 22.24 -7.96
C ILE A 352 -20.05 21.78 -6.53
N ILE A 353 -18.81 21.51 -6.20
CA ILE A 353 -18.46 21.09 -4.84
C ILE A 353 -18.60 22.26 -3.87
N ASP A 354 -19.10 22.01 -2.64
CA ASP A 354 -19.35 23.01 -1.59
C ASP A 354 -18.20 24.00 -1.40
N LYS A 355 -16.96 23.57 -1.58
CA LYS A 355 -15.76 24.41 -1.47
C LYS A 355 -15.70 25.52 -2.53
N ASN A 356 -16.24 25.24 -3.71
CA ASN A 356 -16.23 26.15 -4.88
C ASN A 356 -17.62 26.74 -5.16
N ASP A 357 -18.59 26.41 -4.33
CA ASP A 357 -19.97 26.81 -4.42
C ASP A 357 -20.25 28.00 -3.50
N PHE A 358 -20.77 29.09 -4.06
CA PHE A 358 -21.18 30.25 -3.28
C PHE A 358 -22.51 30.05 -2.54
N CYS A 359 -23.32 29.03 -2.94
CA CYS A 359 -24.61 28.72 -2.33
C CYS A 359 -24.74 27.21 -2.02
N PRO A 360 -23.91 26.61 -1.16
CA PRO A 360 -23.73 25.12 -1.01
C PRO A 360 -24.97 24.31 -0.61
N ASN A 361 -26.09 24.95 -0.35
CA ASN A 361 -27.35 24.32 0.04
C ASN A 361 -28.51 24.64 -0.90
N ARG A 362 -28.23 25.30 -2.04
CA ARG A 362 -29.26 25.77 -2.99
C ARG A 362 -28.72 25.61 -4.41
N ALA A 363 -29.17 24.56 -5.09
CA ALA A 363 -28.74 24.21 -6.43
C ALA A 363 -28.83 25.41 -7.40
N GLY A 364 -27.73 25.69 -8.07
CA GLY A 364 -27.60 26.84 -8.95
C GLY A 364 -26.98 26.56 -10.31
N THR A 365 -26.37 27.58 -10.91
CA THR A 365 -25.74 27.49 -12.22
C THR A 365 -24.22 27.46 -12.11
N ARG A 366 -23.57 26.72 -13.00
CA ARG A 366 -22.08 26.65 -13.05
C ARG A 366 -21.46 27.94 -13.63
N THR A 367 -22.25 28.79 -14.24
CA THR A 367 -21.82 30.02 -14.92
C THR A 367 -22.43 31.24 -14.24
N GLY A 368 -21.66 32.31 -14.10
CA GLY A 368 -22.07 33.54 -13.46
C GLY A 368 -20.99 34.12 -12.55
N GLU A 369 -21.22 35.25 -11.93
CA GLU A 369 -20.30 35.90 -10.98
C GLU A 369 -20.20 35.09 -9.66
N ARG A 370 -21.24 34.31 -9.34
CA ARG A 370 -21.33 33.44 -8.14
C ARG A 370 -21.72 32.02 -8.55
N PRO A 371 -20.77 31.21 -9.04
CA PRO A 371 -21.04 29.82 -9.39
C PRO A 371 -21.68 29.05 -8.21
N GLY A 372 -22.69 28.23 -8.50
CA GLY A 372 -23.45 27.47 -7.50
C GLY A 372 -24.66 28.21 -6.94
N CYS A 373 -24.86 29.50 -7.26
CA CYS A 373 -26.07 30.18 -6.84
C CYS A 373 -27.16 30.12 -7.94
N PRO A 374 -28.46 30.14 -7.54
CA PRO A 374 -29.57 30.30 -8.45
C PRO A 374 -29.44 31.57 -9.32
N SER A 375 -30.00 31.53 -10.53
CA SER A 375 -29.85 32.60 -11.53
C SER A 375 -30.37 33.95 -11.07
N ASP A 376 -31.38 34.00 -10.22
CA ASP A 376 -31.95 35.19 -9.61
C ASP A 376 -30.99 35.91 -8.64
N GLU A 377 -30.12 35.18 -7.95
CA GLU A 377 -29.08 35.76 -7.09
C GLU A 377 -27.80 36.15 -7.86
N ASN A 378 -27.59 35.56 -9.04
CA ASN A 378 -26.48 35.91 -9.92
C ASN A 378 -26.69 37.25 -10.67
N GLU A 379 -27.95 37.71 -10.80
CA GLU A 379 -28.29 38.93 -11.53
C GLU A 379 -28.48 40.18 -10.62
N GLU A 380 -28.54 40.02 -9.29
CA GLU A 380 -28.96 41.05 -8.34
C GLU A 380 -27.93 42.14 -8.01
N LYS A 381 -26.84 42.24 -8.75
CA LYS A 381 -25.87 43.36 -8.62
C LYS A 381 -25.43 43.93 -9.96
N LYS A 382 -26.35 44.60 -10.68
CA LYS A 382 -25.99 45.76 -11.50
C LYS A 382 -26.61 46.99 -10.90
N PRO A 383 -25.78 47.97 -10.44
CA PRO A 383 -26.27 49.28 -10.03
C PRO A 383 -26.82 50.05 -11.20
#